data_be81ce974f680bcd5e8ab33bf15321bc
#
_entry.id   be81ce974f680bcd5e8ab33bf15321bc
#
_cell.length_a   1.000
_cell.length_b   1.000
_cell.length_c   1.000
_cell.angle_alpha   90.00
_cell.angle_beta   90.00
_cell.angle_gamma   90.00
#
_symmetry.space_group_name_H-M   'P 1'
#
loop_
_entity.id
_entity.type
_entity.pdbx_description
1 polymer ?
#
loop_
_entity_poly.entity_id
_entity_poly.type
_entity_poly.pdbx_seq_one_letter_code
_entity_poly.pdbx_strand_id
1 'polypeptide(L)'
;PESREIMFQKIEQIARGVAEGMGGRIDFRRHNGYSSVYNDPAMTRFVIDTIRKNQEQLYTGIGPVPEGNIRTGERMQLGAEDFGFYSHEAPSCFIKVGTGGPALNHTPDFKVDDHYIKLMARTMALAAEQFLQ
;
A
#
# COMPACT_ATOMS: atom_id res chain seq x y z
N PRO A 1 -8.94 -4.17 12.18
CA PRO A 1 -9.89 -3.28 12.88
C PRO A 1 -10.03 -3.64 14.35
N GLU A 2 -10.43 -4.87 14.71
CA GLU A 2 -10.63 -5.31 16.10
C GLU A 2 -9.37 -5.22 16.96
N SER A 3 -8.25 -5.72 16.46
CA SER A 3 -6.97 -5.67 17.16
C SER A 3 -6.55 -4.23 17.52
N ARG A 4 -6.81 -3.28 16.63
CA ARG A 4 -6.52 -1.86 16.86
C ARG A 4 -7.40 -1.29 17.98
N GLU A 5 -8.68 -1.66 18.01
CA GLU A 5 -9.61 -1.26 19.08
C GLU A 5 -9.14 -1.78 20.43
N ILE A 6 -8.80 -3.05 20.51
CA ILE A 6 -8.26 -3.66 21.75
C ILE A 6 -6.98 -2.94 22.19
N MET A 7 -6.08 -2.61 21.26
CA MET A 7 -4.84 -1.87 21.56
C MET A 7 -5.14 -0.49 22.13
N PHE A 8 -6.06 0.29 21.54
CA PHE A 8 -6.42 1.60 22.03
C PHE A 8 -7.00 1.53 23.45
N GLN A 9 -7.88 0.58 23.72
CA GLN A 9 -8.45 0.39 25.07
C GLN A 9 -7.36 0.07 26.09
N LYS A 10 -6.40 -0.79 25.73
CA LYS A 10 -5.28 -1.15 26.62
C LYS A 10 -4.32 0.01 26.85
N ILE A 11 -3.98 0.77 25.81
CA ILE A 11 -3.12 1.95 25.93
C ILE A 11 -3.79 2.99 26.85
N GLU A 12 -5.08 3.27 26.65
CA GLU A 12 -5.81 4.21 27.49
C GLU A 12 -5.86 3.73 28.95
N GLN A 13 -6.15 2.46 29.19
CA GLN A 13 -6.18 1.88 30.53
C GLN A 13 -4.84 2.04 31.26
N ILE A 14 -3.75 1.70 30.58
CA ILE A 14 -2.39 1.81 31.14
C ILE A 14 -2.05 3.28 31.41
N ALA A 15 -2.29 4.17 30.45
CA ALA A 15 -1.97 5.58 30.58
C ALA A 15 -2.75 6.25 31.73
N ARG A 16 -4.03 5.91 31.90
CA ARG A 16 -4.83 6.39 33.07
C ARG A 16 -4.28 5.88 34.38
N GLY A 17 -3.99 4.58 34.47
CA GLY A 17 -3.46 3.99 35.71
C GLY A 17 -2.09 4.58 36.09
N VAL A 18 -1.22 4.86 35.17
CA VAL A 18 0.07 5.53 35.45
C VAL A 18 -0.16 6.96 35.89
N ALA A 19 -0.99 7.72 35.20
CA ALA A 19 -1.27 9.13 35.57
C ALA A 19 -1.88 9.23 36.98
N GLU A 20 -2.88 8.41 37.27
CA GLU A 20 -3.53 8.36 38.61
C GLU A 20 -2.54 7.96 39.70
N GLY A 21 -1.70 6.93 39.47
CA GLY A 21 -0.66 6.50 40.41
C GLY A 21 0.38 7.59 40.72
N MET A 22 0.57 8.54 39.78
CA MET A 22 1.45 9.70 39.96
C MET A 22 0.70 10.97 40.47
N GLY A 23 -0.58 10.86 40.81
CA GLY A 23 -1.39 11.99 41.27
C GLY A 23 -1.80 12.96 40.15
N GLY A 24 -1.67 12.56 38.90
CA GLY A 24 -1.99 13.34 37.71
C GLY A 24 -3.28 12.92 37.02
N ARG A 25 -3.56 13.56 35.89
CA ARG A 25 -4.70 13.24 35.02
C ARG A 25 -4.22 13.18 33.57
N ILE A 26 -4.96 12.43 32.74
CA ILE A 26 -4.68 12.31 31.30
C ILE A 26 -5.94 12.64 30.49
N ASP A 27 -5.78 13.40 29.42
CA ASP A 27 -6.75 13.56 28.35
C ASP A 27 -6.31 12.64 27.19
N PHE A 28 -6.98 11.51 27.02
CA PHE A 28 -6.66 10.53 25.99
C PHE A 28 -7.54 10.77 24.77
N ARG A 29 -6.91 11.22 23.67
CA ARG A 29 -7.59 11.45 22.38
C ARG A 29 -7.19 10.40 21.37
N ARG A 30 -8.20 9.81 20.76
CA ARG A 30 -8.02 8.81 19.71
C ARG A 30 -8.16 9.46 18.34
N HIS A 31 -7.25 9.14 17.46
CA HIS A 31 -7.37 9.44 16.04
C HIS A 31 -7.51 8.12 15.29
N ASN A 32 -8.61 7.94 14.57
CA ASN A 32 -8.79 6.82 13.67
C ASN A 32 -7.87 7.03 12.47
N GLY A 33 -6.78 6.30 12.40
CA GLY A 33 -5.86 6.34 11.26
C GLY A 33 -6.47 5.71 10.01
N TYR A 34 -5.62 5.27 9.12
CA TYR A 34 -6.00 4.63 7.87
C TYR A 34 -6.50 3.20 8.09
N SER A 35 -7.34 2.73 7.18
CA SER A 35 -7.75 1.33 7.10
C SER A 35 -6.61 0.44 6.62
N SER A 36 -6.69 -0.85 6.91
CA SER A 36 -5.75 -1.82 6.34
C SER A 36 -6.02 -1.97 4.85
N VAL A 37 -4.96 -1.99 4.05
CA VAL A 37 -5.06 -2.37 2.63
C VAL A 37 -5.29 -3.87 2.56
N TYR A 38 -6.31 -4.25 1.82
CA TYR A 38 -6.59 -5.64 1.48
C TYR A 38 -6.62 -5.80 -0.03
N ASN A 39 -5.71 -6.60 -0.55
CA ASN A 39 -5.71 -6.95 -1.96
C ASN A 39 -6.63 -8.15 -2.19
N ASP A 40 -7.71 -7.94 -2.93
CA ASP A 40 -8.62 -9.01 -3.32
C ASP A 40 -7.88 -10.05 -4.17
N PRO A 41 -8.00 -11.37 -3.86
CA PRO A 41 -7.26 -12.39 -4.58
C PRO A 41 -7.61 -12.52 -6.06
N ALA A 42 -8.88 -12.27 -6.44
CA ALA A 42 -9.28 -12.35 -7.85
C ALA A 42 -8.77 -11.14 -8.62
N MET A 43 -8.91 -9.94 -8.05
CA MET A 43 -8.38 -8.72 -8.64
C MET A 43 -6.86 -8.75 -8.72
N THR A 44 -6.18 -9.29 -7.72
CA THR A 44 -4.72 -9.47 -7.73
C THR A 44 -4.29 -10.39 -8.87
N ARG A 45 -4.96 -11.53 -9.06
CA ARG A 45 -4.68 -12.43 -10.19
C ARG A 45 -4.91 -11.75 -11.52
N PHE A 46 -6.03 -11.07 -11.68
CA PHE A 46 -6.35 -10.31 -12.89
C PHE A 46 -5.24 -9.32 -13.25
N VAL A 47 -4.78 -8.51 -12.30
CA VAL A 47 -3.72 -7.52 -12.50
C VAL A 47 -2.40 -8.18 -12.87
N ILE A 48 -2.01 -9.24 -12.16
CA ILE A 48 -0.78 -10.00 -12.46
C ILE A 48 -0.81 -10.58 -13.86
N ASP A 49 -1.92 -11.18 -14.27
CA ASP A 49 -2.07 -11.79 -15.60
C ASP A 49 -2.08 -10.73 -16.69
N THR A 50 -2.71 -9.59 -16.45
CA THR A 50 -2.68 -8.43 -17.34
C THR A 50 -1.25 -7.92 -17.55
N ILE A 51 -0.48 -7.74 -16.49
CA ILE A 51 0.91 -7.31 -16.58
C ILE A 51 1.74 -8.35 -17.33
N ARG A 52 1.62 -9.63 -16.99
CA ARG A 52 2.38 -10.73 -17.62
C ARG A 52 2.15 -10.83 -19.12
N LYS A 53 0.89 -10.73 -19.55
CA LYS A 53 0.53 -10.81 -20.97
C LYS A 53 1.04 -9.64 -21.80
N ASN A 54 1.28 -8.51 -21.18
CA ASN A 54 1.57 -7.25 -21.87
C ASN A 54 2.91 -6.62 -21.48
N GLN A 55 3.85 -7.42 -20.96
CA GLN A 55 5.15 -6.93 -20.48
C GLN A 55 5.91 -6.13 -21.54
N GLU A 56 6.00 -6.63 -22.76
CA GLU A 56 6.70 -5.94 -23.83
C GLU A 56 6.10 -4.57 -24.14
N GLN A 57 4.79 -4.48 -24.19
CA GLN A 57 4.09 -3.20 -24.40
C GLN A 57 4.34 -2.23 -23.25
N LEU A 58 4.27 -2.70 -22.01
CA LEU A 58 4.49 -1.89 -20.83
C LEU A 58 5.89 -1.30 -20.78
N TYR A 59 6.90 -2.08 -21.18
CA TYR A 59 8.30 -1.66 -21.14
C TYR A 59 8.79 -1.00 -22.43
N THR A 60 7.95 -0.83 -23.45
CA THR A 60 8.31 -0.14 -24.70
C THR A 60 8.85 1.26 -24.43
N GLY A 61 10.10 1.53 -24.89
CA GLY A 61 10.78 2.81 -24.69
C GLY A 61 11.17 3.13 -23.23
N ILE A 62 11.18 2.09 -22.37
CA ILE A 62 11.67 2.16 -20.99
C ILE A 62 12.96 1.38 -20.86
N GLY A 63 12.99 0.14 -21.34
CA GLY A 63 14.13 -0.77 -21.28
C GLY A 63 13.70 -2.22 -21.39
N PRO A 64 14.61 -3.16 -21.17
CA PRO A 64 14.27 -4.57 -21.16
C PRO A 64 13.36 -4.90 -19.97
N VAL A 65 12.48 -5.87 -20.15
CA VAL A 65 11.67 -6.42 -19.06
C VAL A 65 12.60 -7.08 -18.03
N PRO A 66 12.64 -6.62 -16.77
CA PRO A 66 13.52 -7.23 -15.78
C PRO A 66 13.07 -8.65 -15.44
N GLU A 67 14.01 -9.56 -15.24
CA GLU A 67 13.71 -10.90 -14.73
C GLU A 67 13.07 -10.81 -13.34
N GLY A 68 12.01 -11.58 -13.10
CA GLY A 68 11.30 -11.58 -11.81
C GLY A 68 10.65 -10.24 -11.46
N ASN A 69 10.27 -9.46 -12.47
CA ASN A 69 9.68 -8.12 -12.32
C ASN A 69 8.37 -8.08 -11.52
N ILE A 70 7.68 -9.21 -11.38
CA ILE A 70 6.46 -9.31 -10.58
C ILE A 70 6.76 -10.11 -9.32
N ARG A 71 6.61 -9.47 -8.18
CA ARG A 71 6.76 -10.11 -6.87
C ARG A 71 5.42 -10.18 -6.16
N THR A 72 5.15 -11.31 -5.52
CA THR A 72 3.95 -11.57 -4.74
C THR A 72 4.32 -12.20 -3.41
N GLY A 73 3.40 -12.17 -2.43
CA GLY A 73 3.64 -12.80 -1.13
C GLY A 73 4.61 -12.04 -0.22
N GLU A 74 4.76 -10.73 -0.44
CA GLU A 74 5.52 -9.89 0.48
C GLU A 74 4.93 -9.94 1.89
N ARG A 75 5.80 -9.77 2.89
CA ARG A 75 5.35 -9.69 4.29
C ARG A 75 4.42 -8.50 4.48
N MET A 76 3.43 -8.69 5.34
CA MET A 76 2.55 -7.60 5.78
C MET A 76 3.38 -6.43 6.29
N GLN A 77 3.12 -5.23 5.77
CA GLN A 77 3.76 -4.00 6.20
C GLN A 77 2.83 -3.27 7.18
N LEU A 78 3.41 -2.72 8.24
CA LEU A 78 2.67 -1.99 9.27
C LEU A 78 2.54 -0.48 8.96
N GLY A 79 2.85 -0.07 7.74
CA GLY A 79 2.68 1.31 7.30
C GLY A 79 1.20 1.70 7.14
N ALA A 80 0.95 3.01 7.13
CA ALA A 80 -0.35 3.58 6.82
C ALA A 80 -0.49 3.81 5.31
N GLU A 81 -1.69 3.56 4.77
CA GLU A 81 -1.99 3.74 3.35
C GLU A 81 -3.47 4.07 3.17
N ASP A 82 -3.77 5.19 2.52
CA ASP A 82 -5.13 5.65 2.31
C ASP A 82 -5.90 4.80 1.29
N PHE A 83 -5.21 4.08 0.41
CA PHE A 83 -5.83 3.11 -0.49
C PHE A 83 -6.65 2.03 0.24
N GLY A 84 -6.38 1.83 1.53
CA GLY A 84 -7.17 0.93 2.38
C GLY A 84 -8.68 1.24 2.39
N PHE A 85 -9.06 2.49 2.21
CA PHE A 85 -10.47 2.88 2.13
C PHE A 85 -11.14 2.33 0.85
N TYR A 86 -10.46 2.33 -0.29
CA TYR A 86 -10.98 1.75 -1.53
C TYR A 86 -11.22 0.26 -1.41
N SER A 87 -10.34 -0.46 -0.71
CA SER A 87 -10.48 -1.91 -0.55
C SER A 87 -11.67 -2.34 0.31
N HIS A 88 -12.32 -1.41 1.01
CA HIS A 88 -13.58 -1.65 1.74
C HIS A 88 -14.82 -1.42 0.87
N GLU A 89 -14.70 -0.62 -0.20
CA GLU A 89 -15.81 -0.27 -1.08
C GLU A 89 -15.91 -1.20 -2.30
N ALA A 90 -14.77 -1.71 -2.77
CA ALA A 90 -14.72 -2.57 -3.96
C ALA A 90 -13.54 -3.55 -3.92
N PRO A 91 -13.63 -4.71 -4.61
CA PRO A 91 -12.49 -5.57 -4.83
C PRO A 91 -11.35 -4.80 -5.49
N SER A 92 -10.20 -4.72 -4.83
CA SER A 92 -9.10 -3.83 -5.21
C SER A 92 -7.76 -4.55 -5.19
N CYS A 93 -6.78 -4.01 -5.91
CA CYS A 93 -5.40 -4.45 -5.88
C CYS A 93 -4.46 -3.24 -5.79
N PHE A 94 -3.78 -3.10 -4.68
CA PHE A 94 -2.72 -2.10 -4.49
C PHE A 94 -1.40 -2.64 -5.03
N ILE A 95 -0.79 -1.91 -5.94
CA ILE A 95 0.45 -2.29 -6.60
C ILE A 95 1.57 -1.35 -6.14
N LYS A 96 2.71 -1.92 -5.81
CA LYS A 96 3.93 -1.15 -5.57
C LYS A 96 4.87 -1.30 -6.74
N VAL A 97 5.39 -0.19 -7.25
CA VAL A 97 6.40 -0.18 -8.29
C VAL A 97 7.75 0.17 -7.68
N GLY A 98 8.70 -0.77 -7.76
CA GLY A 98 10.06 -0.55 -7.33
C GLY A 98 10.79 0.37 -8.32
N THR A 99 11.35 1.46 -7.83
CA THR A 99 12.07 2.45 -8.64
C THR A 99 13.60 2.34 -8.53
N GLY A 100 14.10 1.38 -7.75
CA GLY A 100 15.52 1.03 -7.68
C GLY A 100 16.43 2.08 -7.05
N GLY A 101 15.93 3.19 -6.58
CA GLY A 101 16.74 4.25 -5.97
C GLY A 101 17.26 3.86 -4.58
N PRO A 102 18.40 4.43 -4.14
CA PRO A 102 18.98 4.16 -2.83
C PRO A 102 18.22 4.83 -1.68
N ALA A 103 17.46 5.88 -1.98
CA ALA A 103 16.74 6.65 -0.98
C ALA A 103 15.32 6.08 -0.75
N LEU A 104 14.91 6.04 0.51
CA LEU A 104 13.56 5.63 0.87
C LEU A 104 12.55 6.73 0.50
N ASN A 105 11.31 6.33 0.24
CA ASN A 105 10.20 7.28 0.13
C ASN A 105 10.10 8.10 1.42
N HIS A 106 9.55 9.32 1.33
CA HIS A 106 9.45 10.31 2.42
C HIS A 106 10.80 10.85 2.92
N THR A 107 11.88 10.75 2.13
CA THR A 107 13.16 11.40 2.40
C THR A 107 13.42 12.50 1.39
N PRO A 108 14.19 13.55 1.74
CA PRO A 108 14.50 14.66 0.82
C PRO A 108 15.24 14.22 -0.45
N ASP A 109 15.97 13.12 -0.38
CA ASP A 109 16.77 12.58 -1.49
C ASP A 109 16.00 11.60 -2.38
N PHE A 110 14.73 11.35 -2.07
CA PHE A 110 13.90 10.45 -2.86
C PHE A 110 13.67 11.00 -4.27
N LYS A 111 14.05 10.20 -5.26
CA LYS A 111 13.91 10.55 -6.68
C LYS A 111 13.32 9.35 -7.41
N VAL A 112 12.41 9.64 -8.33
CA VAL A 112 11.81 8.65 -9.25
C VAL A 112 12.16 9.09 -10.66
N ASP A 113 12.71 8.17 -11.45
CA ASP A 113 12.95 8.41 -12.85
C ASP A 113 11.61 8.40 -13.63
N ASP A 114 11.50 9.29 -14.63
CA ASP A 114 10.28 9.50 -15.42
C ASP A 114 9.78 8.23 -16.11
N HIS A 115 10.64 7.27 -16.42
CA HIS A 115 10.16 6.03 -17.03
C HIS A 115 9.35 5.16 -16.05
N TYR A 116 9.59 5.22 -14.76
CA TYR A 116 8.72 4.52 -13.79
C TYR A 116 7.33 5.16 -13.72
N ILE A 117 7.24 6.47 -13.89
CA ILE A 117 5.94 7.17 -13.99
C ILE A 117 5.17 6.67 -15.23
N LYS A 118 5.86 6.56 -16.37
CA LYS A 118 5.27 5.99 -17.60
C LYS A 118 4.80 4.55 -17.41
N LEU A 119 5.62 3.73 -16.73
CA LEU A 119 5.27 2.34 -16.43
C LEU A 119 4.01 2.24 -15.55
N MET A 120 3.93 3.05 -14.50
CA MET A 120 2.77 3.09 -13.62
C MET A 120 1.50 3.52 -14.37
N ALA A 121 1.57 4.61 -15.13
CA ALA A 121 0.44 5.11 -15.91
C ALA A 121 -0.05 4.09 -16.95
N ARG A 122 0.86 3.44 -17.68
CA ARG A 122 0.52 2.39 -18.64
C ARG A 122 -0.10 1.18 -17.96
N THR A 123 0.43 0.75 -16.82
CA THR A 123 -0.11 -0.39 -16.07
C THR A 123 -1.55 -0.12 -15.64
N MET A 124 -1.82 1.07 -15.11
CA MET A 124 -3.17 1.46 -14.70
C MET A 124 -4.14 1.55 -15.87
N ALA A 125 -3.72 2.20 -16.96
CA ALA A 125 -4.55 2.34 -18.16
C ALA A 125 -4.88 0.98 -18.78
N LEU A 126 -3.89 0.10 -18.90
CA LEU A 126 -4.06 -1.23 -19.47
C LEU A 126 -4.96 -2.12 -18.58
N ALA A 127 -4.78 -2.05 -17.26
CA ALA A 127 -5.63 -2.80 -16.34
C ALA A 127 -7.10 -2.33 -16.45
N ALA A 128 -7.34 -1.02 -16.53
CA ALA A 128 -8.67 -0.47 -16.71
C ALA A 128 -9.29 -0.88 -18.06
N GLU A 129 -8.53 -0.80 -19.15
CA GLU A 129 -8.98 -1.21 -20.49
C GLU A 129 -9.38 -2.68 -20.53
N GLN A 130 -8.55 -3.56 -19.98
CA GLN A 130 -8.84 -4.99 -19.97
C GLN A 130 -9.95 -5.41 -19.00
N PHE A 131 -10.18 -4.62 -17.96
CA PHE A 131 -11.29 -4.86 -17.04
C PHE A 131 -12.65 -4.51 -17.66
N LEU A 132 -12.69 -3.58 -18.62
CA LEU A 132 -13.90 -3.13 -19.28
C LEU A 132 -14.30 -3.98 -20.51
N GLN A 133 -13.46 -4.94 -20.92
CA GLN A 133 -13.73 -5.87 -22.04
C GLN A 133 -14.44 -7.12 -21.56
#